data_62010b4a896532e9a5b305f39e92b1fe
#
_entry.id   62010b4a896532e9a5b305f39e92b1fe
#
_cell.length_a   1.000
_cell.length_b   1.000
_cell.length_c   1.000
_cell.angle_alpha   90.00
_cell.angle_beta   90.00
_cell.angle_gamma   90.00
#
_symmetry.space_group_name_H-M   'P 1'
#
loop_
_entity.id
_entity.type
_entity.pdbx_description
1 polymer ?
#
loop_
_entity_poly.entity_id
_entity_poly.type
_entity_poly.pdbx_seq_one_letter_code
_entity_poly.pdbx_strand_id
1 'polypeptide(L)'
;TGVQTCALPILGKMLHLILRLIASFCGVFGFSIMFNSSVPMAAMAALIGCIANTLRLELVDFTGMPAAAAAFIGAATAGLLASFIKNYNGYPRISLTVPSIVIMVPGLYLYRAIYNFGIMSLTEAVSWFTSAIMIIVALPLGLIFARIITDRTFRYCT
;
A
#
# COMPACT_ATOMS: atom_id res chain seq x y z
N THR A 1 7.41 -36.38 -16.48
CA THR A 1 6.71 -35.23 -17.14
C THR A 1 5.74 -34.49 -16.25
N GLY A 2 5.28 -35.09 -15.13
CA GLY A 2 4.34 -34.47 -14.20
C GLY A 2 4.95 -33.40 -13.28
N VAL A 3 6.24 -33.40 -13.04
CA VAL A 3 6.91 -32.45 -12.12
C VAL A 3 7.15 -31.08 -12.76
N GLN A 4 7.31 -31.03 -14.07
CA GLN A 4 7.52 -29.77 -14.79
C GLN A 4 6.24 -28.90 -14.87
N THR A 5 5.06 -29.50 -14.89
CA THR A 5 3.79 -28.77 -14.96
C THR A 5 3.39 -28.06 -13.66
N CYS A 6 3.87 -28.53 -12.50
CA CYS A 6 3.63 -27.86 -11.21
C CYS A 6 4.66 -26.77 -10.89
N ALA A 7 5.90 -26.90 -11.38
CA ALA A 7 6.96 -25.93 -11.09
C ALA A 7 6.81 -24.60 -11.88
N LEU A 8 6.31 -24.66 -13.11
CA LEU A 8 6.10 -23.45 -13.94
C LEU A 8 5.15 -22.42 -13.32
N PRO A 9 3.97 -22.77 -12.82
CA PRO A 9 3.06 -21.80 -12.21
C PRO A 9 3.60 -21.25 -10.88
N ILE A 10 4.37 -22.04 -10.13
CA ILE A 10 4.98 -21.61 -8.89
C ILE A 10 6.12 -20.62 -9.17
N LEU A 11 6.97 -20.94 -10.15
CA LEU A 11 8.06 -20.05 -10.57
C LEU A 11 7.52 -18.73 -11.13
N GLY A 12 6.44 -18.75 -11.90
CA GLY A 12 5.76 -17.55 -12.40
C GLY A 12 5.20 -16.68 -11.27
N LYS A 13 4.58 -17.28 -10.25
CA LYS A 13 4.08 -16.55 -9.07
C LYS A 13 5.22 -15.94 -8.26
N MET A 14 6.30 -16.67 -8.05
CA MET A 14 7.49 -16.15 -7.35
C MET A 14 8.13 -14.99 -8.10
N LEU A 15 8.27 -15.10 -9.41
CA LEU A 15 8.80 -14.02 -10.25
C LEU A 15 7.91 -12.78 -10.18
N HIS A 16 6.60 -12.96 -10.24
CA HIS A 16 5.63 -11.87 -10.16
C HIS A 16 5.67 -11.16 -8.79
N LEU A 17 5.82 -11.92 -7.70
CA LEU A 17 6.01 -11.38 -6.37
C LEU A 17 7.30 -10.54 -6.27
N ILE A 18 8.42 -11.06 -6.79
CA ILE A 18 9.70 -10.35 -6.77
C ILE A 18 9.61 -9.04 -7.58
N LEU A 19 9.00 -9.07 -8.76
CA LEU A 19 8.78 -7.87 -9.56
C LEU A 19 7.91 -6.83 -8.85
N ARG A 20 6.86 -7.25 -8.15
CA ARG A 20 6.02 -6.38 -7.33
C ARG A 20 6.81 -5.74 -6.18
N LEU A 21 7.65 -6.52 -5.51
CA LEU A 21 8.52 -6.02 -4.44
C LEU A 21 9.48 -4.95 -4.95
N ILE A 22 10.19 -5.23 -6.04
CA ILE A 22 11.15 -4.30 -6.65
C ILE A 22 10.44 -3.01 -7.12
N ALA A 23 9.33 -3.14 -7.84
CA ALA A 23 8.56 -2.00 -8.34
C ALA A 23 8.04 -1.13 -7.19
N SER A 24 7.51 -1.75 -6.12
CA SER A 24 7.03 -1.05 -4.93
C SER A 24 8.16 -0.35 -4.20
N PHE A 25 9.31 -0.99 -4.06
CA PHE A 25 10.49 -0.39 -3.43
C PHE A 25 10.96 0.85 -4.21
N CYS A 26 11.17 0.71 -5.52
CA CYS A 26 11.61 1.83 -6.37
C CYS A 26 10.60 2.99 -6.36
N GLY A 27 9.30 2.68 -6.41
CA GLY A 27 8.25 3.69 -6.37
C GLY A 27 8.25 4.48 -5.07
N VAL A 28 8.25 3.80 -3.92
CA VAL A 28 8.26 4.47 -2.60
C VAL A 28 9.55 5.23 -2.37
N PHE A 29 10.68 4.67 -2.77
CA PHE A 29 11.99 5.32 -2.66
C PHE A 29 12.02 6.64 -3.46
N GLY A 30 11.56 6.60 -4.72
CA GLY A 30 11.46 7.80 -5.56
C GLY A 30 10.56 8.87 -4.94
N PHE A 31 9.37 8.50 -4.46
CA PHE A 31 8.47 9.42 -3.77
C PHE A 31 9.09 10.00 -2.50
N SER A 32 9.79 9.19 -1.72
CA SER A 32 10.44 9.65 -0.49
C SER A 32 11.52 10.69 -0.77
N ILE A 33 12.28 10.54 -1.84
CA ILE A 33 13.27 11.54 -2.29
C ILE A 33 12.56 12.82 -2.74
N MET A 34 11.45 12.72 -3.48
CA MET A 34 10.65 13.89 -3.88
C MET A 34 10.14 14.69 -2.67
N PHE A 35 9.84 14.03 -1.55
CA PHE A 35 9.49 14.69 -0.28
C PHE A 35 10.70 15.22 0.50
N ASN A 36 11.86 15.30 -0.13
CA ASN A 36 13.10 15.81 0.48
C ASN A 36 13.53 15.04 1.74
N SER A 37 13.29 13.74 1.78
CA SER A 37 13.73 12.87 2.85
C SER A 37 15.20 12.51 2.67
N SER A 38 15.95 12.36 3.79
CA SER A 38 17.32 11.84 3.74
C SER A 38 17.35 10.41 3.15
N VAL A 39 18.41 10.06 2.43
CA VAL A 39 18.56 8.76 1.78
C VAL A 39 18.31 7.56 2.71
N PRO A 40 18.87 7.51 3.95
CA PRO A 40 18.61 6.40 4.86
C PRO A 40 17.14 6.32 5.30
N MET A 41 16.48 7.48 5.49
CA MET A 41 15.07 7.53 5.83
C MET A 41 14.19 7.12 4.64
N ALA A 42 14.56 7.52 3.42
CA ALA A 42 13.90 7.10 2.18
C ALA A 42 13.97 5.58 1.98
N ALA A 43 15.11 4.96 2.26
CA ALA A 43 15.28 3.50 2.19
C ALA A 43 14.39 2.77 3.20
N MET A 44 14.29 3.28 4.43
CA MET A 44 13.40 2.71 5.45
C MET A 44 11.92 2.85 5.08
N ALA A 45 11.51 4.01 4.58
CA ALA A 45 10.15 4.21 4.06
C ALA A 45 9.84 3.28 2.87
N ALA A 46 10.82 3.07 1.98
CA ALA A 46 10.69 2.16 0.85
C ALA A 46 10.51 0.71 1.28
N LEU A 47 11.21 0.24 2.30
CA LEU A 47 11.04 -1.10 2.88
C LEU A 47 9.64 -1.27 3.47
N ILE A 48 9.17 -0.29 4.25
CA ILE A 48 7.82 -0.32 4.83
C ILE A 48 6.76 -0.39 3.72
N GLY A 49 6.85 0.51 2.74
CA GLY A 49 5.88 0.59 1.65
C GLY A 49 5.91 -0.63 0.74
N CYS A 50 7.09 -1.20 0.51
CA CYS A 50 7.27 -2.43 -0.25
C CYS A 50 6.52 -3.61 0.41
N ILE A 51 6.72 -3.83 1.70
CA ILE A 51 6.07 -4.91 2.46
C ILE A 51 4.55 -4.69 2.49
N ALA A 52 4.13 -3.50 2.85
CA ALA A 52 2.71 -3.18 3.02
C ALA A 52 1.92 -3.22 1.69
N ASN A 53 2.50 -2.70 0.59
CA ASN A 53 1.85 -2.74 -0.72
C ASN A 53 1.81 -4.15 -1.30
N THR A 54 2.87 -4.94 -1.14
CA THR A 54 2.88 -6.33 -1.57
C THR A 54 1.84 -7.15 -0.81
N LEU A 55 1.77 -6.98 0.52
CA LEU A 55 0.74 -7.63 1.33
C LEU A 55 -0.68 -7.26 0.85
N ARG A 56 -0.94 -5.98 0.56
CA ARG A 56 -2.22 -5.53 0.02
C ARG A 56 -2.57 -6.23 -1.29
N LEU A 57 -1.61 -6.31 -2.23
CA LEU A 57 -1.84 -6.91 -3.55
C LEU A 57 -2.07 -8.42 -3.43
N GLU A 58 -1.31 -9.11 -2.60
CA GLU A 58 -1.48 -10.53 -2.34
C GLU A 58 -2.83 -10.84 -1.68
N LEU A 59 -3.29 -10.01 -0.74
CA LEU A 59 -4.63 -10.17 -0.13
C LEU A 59 -5.75 -10.06 -1.16
N VAL A 60 -5.65 -9.14 -2.12
CA VAL A 60 -6.63 -9.03 -3.20
C VAL A 60 -6.61 -10.27 -4.09
N ASP A 61 -5.42 -10.73 -4.47
CA ASP A 61 -5.25 -11.83 -5.43
C ASP A 61 -5.59 -13.20 -4.82
N PHE A 62 -5.22 -13.46 -3.55
CA PHE A 62 -5.46 -14.75 -2.91
C PHE A 62 -6.84 -14.89 -2.28
N THR A 63 -7.35 -13.82 -1.66
CA THR A 63 -8.58 -13.87 -0.85
C THR A 63 -9.78 -13.33 -1.62
N GLY A 64 -9.57 -12.66 -2.76
CA GLY A 64 -10.64 -11.99 -3.51
C GLY A 64 -11.31 -10.86 -2.70
N MET A 65 -10.62 -10.34 -1.67
CA MET A 65 -11.14 -9.27 -0.82
C MET A 65 -11.33 -7.98 -1.62
N PRO A 66 -12.33 -7.15 -1.26
CA PRO A 66 -12.49 -5.84 -1.88
C PRO A 66 -11.22 -5.00 -1.66
N ALA A 67 -10.80 -4.27 -2.70
CA ALA A 67 -9.56 -3.50 -2.72
C ALA A 67 -9.46 -2.49 -1.56
N ALA A 68 -10.58 -1.98 -1.07
CA ALA A 68 -10.65 -1.07 0.07
C ALA A 68 -10.25 -1.75 1.39
N ALA A 69 -10.72 -2.98 1.64
CA ALA A 69 -10.36 -3.74 2.84
C ALA A 69 -8.87 -4.12 2.82
N ALA A 70 -8.36 -4.56 1.68
CA ALA A 70 -6.94 -4.83 1.51
C ALA A 70 -6.07 -3.58 1.69
N ALA A 71 -6.53 -2.42 1.22
CA ALA A 71 -5.85 -1.14 1.42
C ALA A 71 -5.83 -0.72 2.90
N PHE A 72 -6.91 -0.94 3.63
CA PHE A 72 -6.96 -0.71 5.08
C PHE A 72 -5.90 -1.55 5.82
N ILE A 73 -5.83 -2.86 5.53
CA ILE A 73 -4.86 -3.77 6.14
C ILE A 73 -3.43 -3.37 5.76
N GLY A 74 -3.18 -3.05 4.50
CA GLY A 74 -1.89 -2.57 4.02
C GLY A 74 -1.45 -1.27 4.70
N ALA A 75 -2.34 -0.30 4.85
CA ALA A 75 -2.05 0.95 5.55
C ALA A 75 -1.84 0.74 7.06
N ALA A 76 -2.61 -0.16 7.69
CA ALA A 76 -2.42 -0.50 9.09
C ALA A 76 -1.05 -1.15 9.32
N THR A 77 -0.62 -2.08 8.47
CA THR A 77 0.72 -2.70 8.57
C THR A 77 1.83 -1.68 8.33
N ALA A 78 1.69 -0.77 7.36
CA ALA A 78 2.65 0.32 7.15
C ALA A 78 2.78 1.20 8.39
N GLY A 79 1.65 1.58 9.01
CA GLY A 79 1.62 2.37 10.22
C GLY A 79 2.27 1.68 11.43
N LEU A 80 2.05 0.38 11.60
CA LEU A 80 2.68 -0.43 12.66
C LEU A 80 4.19 -0.52 12.45
N LEU A 81 4.65 -0.86 11.26
CA LEU A 81 6.08 -0.94 10.92
C LEU A 81 6.79 0.40 11.13
N ALA A 82 6.18 1.49 10.69
CA ALA A 82 6.72 2.84 10.92
C ALA A 82 6.82 3.18 12.41
N SER A 83 5.90 2.69 13.23
CA SER A 83 5.94 2.87 14.68
C SER A 83 7.09 2.13 15.34
N PHE A 84 7.38 0.91 14.89
CA PHE A 84 8.55 0.15 15.35
C PHE A 84 9.85 0.85 14.99
N ILE A 85 9.99 1.30 13.74
CA ILE A 85 11.21 1.97 13.25
C ILE A 85 11.42 3.32 13.95
N LYS A 86 10.34 4.08 14.20
CA LYS A 86 10.41 5.32 15.00
C LYS A 86 11.05 5.09 16.36
N ASN A 87 10.64 4.04 17.06
CA ASN A 87 11.14 3.73 18.39
C ASN A 87 12.62 3.32 18.40
N TYR A 88 13.10 2.76 17.30
CA TYR A 88 14.47 2.28 17.17
C TYR A 88 15.43 3.35 16.63
N ASN A 89 15.06 4.10 15.60
CA ASN A 89 15.92 5.04 14.88
C ASN A 89 15.62 6.53 15.15
N GLY A 90 14.54 6.85 15.89
CA GLY A 90 14.18 8.24 16.21
C GLY A 90 13.64 9.06 15.03
N TYR A 91 13.39 8.46 13.86
CA TYR A 91 12.85 9.17 12.70
C TYR A 91 11.41 9.63 12.92
N PRO A 92 11.01 10.80 12.37
CA PRO A 92 9.64 11.26 12.47
C PRO A 92 8.71 10.30 11.71
N ARG A 93 7.64 9.84 12.40
CA ARG A 93 6.69 8.87 11.87
C ARG A 93 6.08 9.30 10.54
N ILE A 94 5.76 10.60 10.41
CA ILE A 94 5.10 11.16 9.21
C ILE A 94 5.98 10.95 7.97
N SER A 95 7.28 11.20 8.08
CA SER A 95 8.22 11.04 6.97
C SER A 95 8.42 9.57 6.54
N LEU A 96 8.08 8.61 7.38
CA LEU A 96 8.09 7.18 7.06
C LEU A 96 6.75 6.71 6.48
N THR A 97 5.64 7.17 7.07
CA THR A 97 4.30 6.68 6.69
C THR A 97 3.77 7.29 5.41
N VAL A 98 3.96 8.60 5.19
CA VAL A 98 3.39 9.30 4.02
C VAL A 98 3.92 8.72 2.70
N PRO A 99 5.23 8.62 2.44
CA PRO A 99 5.69 8.02 1.20
C PRO A 99 5.32 6.54 1.07
N SER A 100 5.26 5.79 2.18
CA SER A 100 4.92 4.37 2.16
C SER A 100 3.49 4.09 1.69
N ILE A 101 2.54 4.99 1.97
CA ILE A 101 1.13 4.81 1.56
C ILE A 101 0.81 5.45 0.21
N VAL A 102 1.62 6.40 -0.27
CA VAL A 102 1.37 7.09 -1.55
C VAL A 102 1.29 6.10 -2.71
N ILE A 103 2.09 5.03 -2.71
CA ILE A 103 2.05 4.01 -3.76
C ILE A 103 0.72 3.21 -3.75
N MET A 104 -0.03 3.23 -2.65
CA MET A 104 -1.33 2.55 -2.53
C MET A 104 -2.50 3.39 -3.02
N VAL A 105 -2.26 4.68 -3.37
CA VAL A 105 -3.30 5.56 -3.91
C VAL A 105 -3.89 4.93 -5.19
N PRO A 106 -5.21 4.92 -5.33
CA PRO A 106 -5.91 4.19 -6.40
C PRO A 106 -5.88 4.92 -7.75
N GLY A 107 -4.68 5.28 -8.23
CA GLY A 107 -4.51 6.01 -9.51
C GLY A 107 -5.10 5.25 -10.71
N LEU A 108 -4.92 3.94 -10.77
CA LEU A 108 -5.48 3.10 -11.84
C LEU A 108 -7.00 3.06 -11.82
N TYR A 109 -7.63 3.06 -10.64
CA TYR A 109 -9.09 3.09 -10.49
C TYR A 109 -9.66 4.43 -10.98
N LEU A 110 -9.00 5.55 -10.62
CA LEU A 110 -9.37 6.88 -11.08
C LEU A 110 -9.19 7.01 -12.60
N TYR A 111 -8.09 6.51 -13.14
CA TYR A 111 -7.86 6.50 -14.59
C TYR A 111 -8.98 5.74 -15.32
N ARG A 112 -9.32 4.53 -14.86
CA ARG A 112 -10.42 3.74 -15.45
C ARG A 112 -11.76 4.45 -15.33
N ALA A 113 -12.04 5.11 -14.21
CA ALA A 113 -13.26 5.89 -14.05
C ALA A 113 -13.34 7.01 -15.09
N ILE A 114 -12.29 7.80 -15.25
CA ILE A 114 -12.23 8.91 -16.23
C ILE A 114 -12.36 8.38 -17.67
N TYR A 115 -11.66 7.29 -17.98
CA TYR A 115 -11.74 6.67 -19.31
C TYR A 115 -13.17 6.21 -19.64
N ASN A 116 -13.85 5.55 -18.69
CA ASN A 116 -15.23 5.09 -18.88
C ASN A 116 -16.24 6.25 -18.95
N PHE A 117 -15.97 7.37 -18.29
CA PHE A 117 -16.74 8.61 -18.51
C PHE A 117 -16.57 9.12 -19.96
N GLY A 118 -15.35 9.07 -20.49
CA GLY A 118 -15.07 9.53 -21.85
C GLY A 118 -15.79 8.71 -22.95
N ILE A 119 -15.98 7.41 -22.72
CA ILE A 119 -16.72 6.52 -23.64
C ILE A 119 -18.21 6.37 -23.30
N MET A 120 -18.75 7.23 -22.44
CA MET A 120 -20.16 7.30 -22.05
C MET A 120 -20.69 6.03 -21.33
N SER A 121 -19.84 5.14 -20.82
CA SER A 121 -20.25 3.99 -20.01
C SER A 121 -20.35 4.38 -18.53
N LEU A 122 -21.44 5.08 -18.18
CA LEU A 122 -21.63 5.68 -16.86
C LEU A 122 -21.65 4.66 -15.72
N THR A 123 -22.23 3.50 -15.92
CA THR A 123 -22.31 2.45 -14.89
C THR A 123 -20.92 1.97 -14.47
N GLU A 124 -20.06 1.68 -15.44
CA GLU A 124 -18.68 1.27 -15.21
C GLU A 124 -17.86 2.40 -14.58
N ALA A 125 -18.03 3.62 -15.09
CA ALA A 125 -17.33 4.80 -14.56
C ALA A 125 -17.64 5.03 -13.08
N VAL A 126 -18.91 5.00 -12.68
CA VAL A 126 -19.35 5.18 -11.29
C VAL A 126 -18.83 4.05 -10.39
N SER A 127 -18.83 2.80 -10.87
CA SER A 127 -18.31 1.66 -10.12
C SER A 127 -16.81 1.81 -9.80
N TRP A 128 -15.99 2.18 -10.80
CA TRP A 128 -14.56 2.42 -10.59
C TRP A 128 -14.30 3.63 -9.70
N PHE A 129 -15.09 4.69 -9.85
CA PHE A 129 -14.98 5.90 -9.03
C PHE A 129 -15.32 5.62 -7.56
N THR A 130 -16.41 4.90 -7.30
CA THR A 130 -16.79 4.51 -5.93
C THR A 130 -15.73 3.65 -5.27
N SER A 131 -15.15 2.70 -6.01
CA SER A 131 -14.05 1.87 -5.51
C SER A 131 -12.82 2.72 -5.17
N ALA A 132 -12.50 3.72 -5.98
CA ALA A 132 -11.39 4.64 -5.70
C ALA A 132 -11.62 5.43 -4.42
N ILE A 133 -12.82 5.99 -4.22
CA ILE A 133 -13.18 6.74 -2.99
C ILE A 133 -13.05 5.85 -1.76
N MET A 134 -13.57 4.63 -1.82
CA MET A 134 -13.48 3.68 -0.71
C MET A 134 -12.02 3.37 -0.32
N ILE A 135 -11.11 3.23 -1.30
CA ILE A 135 -9.68 3.04 -1.03
C ILE A 135 -9.08 4.29 -0.39
N ILE A 136 -9.40 5.49 -0.91
CA ILE A 136 -8.87 6.75 -0.37
C ILE A 136 -9.28 6.96 1.09
N VAL A 137 -10.49 6.56 1.47
CA VAL A 137 -10.94 6.63 2.87
C VAL A 137 -10.30 5.53 3.72
N ALA A 138 -10.13 4.33 3.18
CA ALA A 138 -9.55 3.20 3.90
C ALA A 138 -8.09 3.43 4.32
N LEU A 139 -7.28 4.12 3.49
CA LEU A 139 -5.86 4.37 3.76
C LEU A 139 -5.61 5.15 5.06
N PRO A 140 -6.18 6.36 5.27
CA PRO A 140 -5.99 7.10 6.51
C PRO A 140 -6.62 6.39 7.71
N LEU A 141 -7.74 5.70 7.55
CA LEU A 141 -8.33 4.91 8.62
C LEU A 141 -7.39 3.79 9.09
N GLY A 142 -6.72 3.10 8.19
CA GLY A 142 -5.70 2.09 8.52
C GLY A 142 -4.53 2.69 9.31
N LEU A 143 -4.05 3.86 8.93
CA LEU A 143 -2.97 4.56 9.67
C LEU A 143 -3.42 5.01 11.05
N ILE A 144 -4.65 5.55 11.18
CA ILE A 144 -5.23 5.95 12.48
C ILE A 144 -5.35 4.74 13.39
N PHE A 145 -5.84 3.62 12.86
CA PHE A 145 -5.95 2.36 13.62
C PHE A 145 -4.59 1.89 14.15
N ALA A 146 -3.55 1.88 13.30
CA ALA A 146 -2.19 1.56 13.72
C ALA A 146 -1.68 2.51 14.81
N ARG A 147 -2.02 3.81 14.71
CA ARG A 147 -1.63 4.82 15.70
C ARG A 147 -2.31 4.59 17.06
N ILE A 148 -3.60 4.31 17.06
CA ILE A 148 -4.37 4.04 18.29
C ILE A 148 -3.78 2.82 19.05
N ILE A 149 -3.35 1.80 18.33
CA ILE A 149 -2.75 0.60 18.94
C ILE A 149 -1.37 0.91 19.52
N THR A 150 -0.57 1.72 18.81
CA THR A 150 0.84 1.92 19.17
C THR A 150 1.07 3.06 20.17
N ASP A 151 0.29 4.14 20.10
CA ASP A 151 0.49 5.31 20.97
C ASP A 151 -0.36 5.17 22.24
N ARG A 152 0.27 4.83 23.35
CA ARG A 152 -0.36 4.84 24.68
C ARG A 152 -0.89 6.21 25.07
N THR A 153 -0.17 7.27 24.69
CA THR A 153 -0.54 8.67 24.99
C THR A 153 -1.85 9.08 24.33
N PHE A 154 -2.17 8.54 23.16
CA PHE A 154 -3.43 8.83 22.47
C PHE A 154 -4.66 8.23 23.17
N ARG A 155 -4.46 7.19 24.00
CA ARG A 155 -5.53 6.56 24.80
C ARG A 155 -5.87 7.31 26.09
N TYR A 156 -5.00 8.22 26.51
CA TYR A 156 -5.15 8.96 27.78
C TYR A 156 -5.42 10.48 27.59
N CYS A 157 -5.61 10.94 26.35
CA CYS A 157 -6.10 12.29 26.06
C CYS A 157 -7.63 12.31 26.19
N THR A 158 -8.11 12.17 27.39
CA THR A 158 -9.46 12.51 27.85
C THR A 158 -9.33 13.33 29.11
#